data_28e51539d2c43e9d5f2b0248ad0fc5d8
#
_entry.id   28e51539d2c43e9d5f2b0248ad0fc5d8
#
_cell.length_a   1.000
_cell.length_b   1.000
_cell.length_c   1.000
_cell.angle_alpha   90.00
_cell.angle_beta   90.00
_cell.angle_gamma   90.00
#
_symmetry.space_group_name_H-M   'P 1'
#
loop_
_entity.id
_entity.type
_entity.pdbx_description
1 polymer ?
#
loop_
_entity_poly.entity_id
_entity_poly.type
_entity_poly.pdbx_seq_one_letter_code
_entity_poly.pdbx_strand_id
1 'polypeptide(L)'
;MNVYMDDQRSCPFGYALATTVESALQFVRSNKVNILSLDFNMGWRQKSGLDFVEAFCTEGLYVNEIHLHTNDVIGMHQMKQRIEKAKEKGEIHPHIVVKYVGS
;
A
#
# COMPACT_ATOMS: atom_id res chain seq x y z
N MET A 1 -8.96 6.39 -9.36
CA MET A 1 -7.54 6.74 -9.60
C MET A 1 -6.63 5.62 -9.17
N ASN A 2 -5.40 5.59 -9.65
CA ASN A 2 -4.36 4.66 -9.21
C ASN A 2 -3.28 5.44 -8.48
N VAL A 3 -2.74 4.87 -7.40
CA VAL A 3 -1.71 5.51 -6.56
C VAL A 3 -0.47 4.64 -6.50
N TYR A 4 0.69 5.28 -6.64
CA TYR A 4 1.99 4.61 -6.60
C TYR A 4 2.80 5.20 -5.45
N MET A 5 3.03 4.42 -4.40
CA MET A 5 3.80 4.86 -3.23
C MET A 5 5.24 4.34 -3.35
N ASP A 6 6.15 5.24 -3.64
CA ASP A 6 7.57 4.92 -3.80
C ASP A 6 8.37 6.24 -3.71
N ASP A 7 9.54 6.19 -3.07
CA ASP A 7 10.40 7.36 -2.94
C ASP A 7 11.55 7.38 -3.96
N GLN A 8 11.72 6.31 -4.74
CA GLN A 8 12.86 6.14 -5.65
C GLN A 8 12.46 5.91 -7.11
N ARG A 9 11.52 5.01 -7.35
CA ARG A 9 11.17 4.58 -8.71
C ARG A 9 10.33 5.61 -9.43
N SER A 10 10.46 5.63 -10.76
CA SER A 10 9.60 6.46 -11.60
C SER A 10 8.15 6.01 -11.49
N CYS A 11 7.26 6.98 -11.39
CA CYS A 11 5.82 6.71 -11.33
C CYS A 11 5.32 6.20 -12.69
N PRO A 12 4.64 5.05 -12.74
CA PRO A 12 4.06 4.56 -13.98
C PRO A 12 3.01 5.53 -14.52
N PHE A 13 2.82 5.52 -15.84
CA PHE A 13 1.78 6.33 -16.48
C PHE A 13 0.41 5.96 -15.91
N GLY A 14 -0.41 6.95 -15.64
CA GLY A 14 -1.75 6.75 -15.12
C GLY A 14 -1.85 6.61 -13.60
N TYR A 15 -0.72 6.74 -12.90
CA TYR A 15 -0.69 6.69 -11.44
C TYR A 15 -0.37 8.07 -10.87
N ALA A 16 -0.94 8.36 -9.70
CA ALA A 16 -0.51 9.50 -8.89
C ALA A 16 0.63 9.05 -7.97
N LEU A 17 1.71 9.81 -7.93
CA LEU A 17 2.87 9.48 -7.11
C LEU A 17 2.69 9.96 -5.68
N ALA A 18 2.96 9.08 -4.72
CA ALA A 18 3.06 9.40 -3.32
C ALA A 18 4.47 9.02 -2.84
N THR A 19 5.26 10.00 -2.45
CA THR A 19 6.65 9.76 -2.03
C THR A 19 6.80 9.51 -0.53
N THR A 20 5.70 9.60 0.22
CA THR A 20 5.67 9.31 1.66
C THR A 20 4.43 8.51 2.01
N VAL A 21 4.49 7.84 3.16
CA VAL A 21 3.32 7.12 3.70
C VAL A 21 2.15 8.08 3.92
N GLU A 22 2.41 9.27 4.46
CA GLU A 22 1.35 10.24 4.73
C GLU A 22 0.65 10.72 3.46
N SER A 23 1.40 10.99 2.39
CA SER A 23 0.80 11.41 1.13
C SER A 23 -0.04 10.29 0.51
N ALA A 24 0.42 9.04 0.61
CA ALA A 24 -0.36 7.91 0.12
C ALA A 24 -1.66 7.73 0.91
N LEU A 25 -1.62 7.87 2.22
CA LEU A 25 -2.82 7.82 3.07
C LEU A 25 -3.82 8.92 2.70
N GLN A 26 -3.33 10.13 2.43
CA GLN A 26 -4.19 11.22 2.01
C GLN A 26 -4.93 10.92 0.71
N PHE A 27 -4.24 10.35 -0.28
CA PHE A 27 -4.88 9.94 -1.51
C PHE A 27 -6.01 8.95 -1.27
N VAL A 28 -5.74 7.92 -0.45
CA VAL A 28 -6.70 6.85 -0.19
C VAL A 28 -7.88 7.35 0.64
N ARG A 29 -7.64 8.26 1.59
CA ARG A 29 -8.72 8.84 2.41
C ARG A 29 -9.65 9.74 1.61
N SER A 30 -9.12 10.43 0.60
CA SER A 30 -9.84 11.51 -0.11
C SER A 30 -10.36 11.11 -1.47
N ASN A 31 -10.05 9.91 -1.98
CA ASN A 31 -10.39 9.51 -3.33
C ASN A 31 -10.81 8.05 -3.38
N LYS A 32 -11.54 7.70 -4.45
CA LYS A 32 -11.78 6.30 -4.78
C LYS A 32 -10.54 5.79 -5.54
N VAL A 33 -9.80 4.89 -4.91
CA VAL A 33 -8.57 4.35 -5.47
C VAL A 33 -8.84 2.95 -6.02
N ASN A 34 -8.52 2.74 -7.29
CA ASN A 34 -8.66 1.44 -7.94
C ASN A 34 -7.44 0.55 -7.59
N ILE A 35 -6.25 0.99 -7.96
CA ILE A 35 -5.00 0.27 -7.68
C ILE A 35 -4.12 1.12 -6.78
N LEU A 36 -3.67 0.52 -5.69
CA LEU A 36 -2.70 1.12 -4.78
C LEU A 36 -1.45 0.25 -4.83
N SER A 37 -0.37 0.79 -5.40
CA SER A 37 0.89 0.07 -5.53
C SER A 37 1.86 0.55 -4.46
N LEU A 38 2.36 -0.36 -3.63
CA LEU A 38 3.14 -0.04 -2.43
C LEU A 38 4.54 -0.61 -2.49
N ASP A 39 5.53 0.24 -2.20
CA ASP A 39 6.87 -0.18 -1.83
C ASP A 39 6.92 -0.43 -0.32
N PHE A 40 7.93 -1.16 0.14
CA PHE A 40 8.17 -1.36 1.56
C PHE A 40 9.15 -0.31 2.10
N ASN A 41 10.32 -0.18 1.50
CA ASN A 41 11.37 0.73 1.97
C ASN A 41 11.15 2.12 1.36
N MET A 42 10.80 3.09 2.21
CA MET A 42 10.50 4.46 1.81
C MET A 42 11.61 5.45 2.17
N GLY A 43 12.79 4.93 2.49
CA GLY A 43 13.93 5.77 2.80
C GLY A 43 14.33 5.73 4.27
N TRP A 44 15.52 6.27 4.55
CA TRP A 44 16.10 6.26 5.87
C TRP A 44 15.29 7.12 6.84
N ARG A 45 14.98 6.57 8.01
CA ARG A 45 14.15 7.22 9.04
C ARG A 45 12.74 7.60 8.59
N GLN A 46 12.28 7.05 7.47
CA GLN A 46 10.91 7.26 7.01
C GLN A 46 10.04 6.08 7.42
N LYS A 47 8.74 6.33 7.51
CA LYS A 47 7.76 5.26 7.68
C LYS A 47 7.80 4.34 6.46
N SER A 48 7.66 3.04 6.69
CA SER A 48 7.72 2.00 5.67
C SER A 48 6.35 1.67 5.08
N GLY A 49 6.35 0.81 4.06
CA GLY A 49 5.10 0.27 3.52
C GLY A 49 4.30 -0.49 4.56
N LEU A 50 4.95 -1.14 5.53
CA LEU A 50 4.23 -1.80 6.62
C LEU A 50 3.51 -0.78 7.51
N ASP A 51 4.13 0.37 7.78
CA ASP A 51 3.46 1.45 8.53
C ASP A 51 2.24 1.95 7.80
N PHE A 52 2.32 2.08 6.46
CA PHE A 52 1.15 2.41 5.64
C PHE A 52 0.05 1.38 5.82
N VAL A 53 0.39 0.09 5.67
CA VAL A 53 -0.58 -1.01 5.77
C VAL A 53 -1.23 -1.04 7.15
N GLU A 54 -0.45 -0.80 8.22
CA GLU A 54 -1.00 -0.73 9.57
C GLU A 54 -2.08 0.35 9.69
N ALA A 55 -1.79 1.55 9.20
CA ALA A 55 -2.75 2.66 9.23
C ALA A 55 -3.97 2.36 8.36
N PHE A 56 -3.75 1.84 7.15
CA PHE A 56 -4.81 1.45 6.22
C PHE A 56 -5.80 0.48 6.89
N CYS A 57 -5.27 -0.54 7.53
CA CYS A 57 -6.09 -1.55 8.21
C CYS A 57 -6.81 -0.98 9.42
N THR A 58 -6.11 -0.25 10.26
CA THR A 58 -6.67 0.33 11.49
C THR A 58 -7.79 1.31 11.18
N GLU A 59 -7.68 2.08 10.09
CA GLU A 59 -8.68 3.05 9.67
C GLU A 59 -9.82 2.41 8.86
N GLY A 60 -9.69 1.15 8.49
CA GLY A 60 -10.70 0.47 7.68
C GLY A 60 -10.85 1.08 6.28
N LEU A 61 -9.74 1.49 5.66
CA LEU A 61 -9.76 2.12 4.34
C LEU A 61 -10.04 1.08 3.25
N TYR A 62 -10.37 1.56 2.06
CA TYR A 62 -10.72 0.69 0.93
C TYR A 62 -10.04 1.12 -0.36
N VAL A 63 -9.50 0.12 -1.07
CA VAL A 63 -9.11 0.21 -2.48
C VAL A 63 -9.55 -1.10 -3.13
N ASN A 64 -9.63 -1.15 -4.46
CA ASN A 64 -9.99 -2.39 -5.14
C ASN A 64 -8.84 -3.40 -5.14
N GLU A 65 -7.62 -2.94 -5.41
CA GLU A 65 -6.44 -3.80 -5.47
C GLU A 65 -5.24 -3.15 -4.79
N ILE A 66 -4.49 -3.97 -4.08
CA ILE A 66 -3.19 -3.58 -3.52
C ILE A 66 -2.12 -4.38 -4.26
N HIS A 67 -1.18 -3.68 -4.89
CA HIS A 67 -0.02 -4.28 -5.52
C HIS A 67 1.20 -4.02 -4.65
N LEU A 68 1.96 -5.06 -4.37
CA LEU A 68 3.20 -4.95 -3.60
C LEU A 68 4.37 -5.02 -4.57
N HIS A 69 5.08 -3.90 -4.74
CA HIS A 69 6.16 -3.78 -5.73
C HIS A 69 7.50 -3.51 -5.04
N THR A 70 7.95 -4.39 -4.19
CA THR A 70 9.20 -4.21 -3.45
C THR A 70 10.19 -5.34 -3.73
N ASN A 71 11.50 -5.02 -3.61
CA ASN A 71 12.57 -6.02 -3.63
C ASN A 71 12.73 -6.70 -2.27
N ASP A 72 12.18 -6.11 -1.23
CA ASP A 72 12.32 -6.64 0.13
C ASP A 72 11.30 -7.75 0.36
N VAL A 73 11.76 -8.99 0.25
CA VAL A 73 10.89 -10.17 0.39
C VAL A 73 10.32 -10.28 1.79
N ILE A 74 11.09 -9.96 2.81
CA ILE A 74 10.63 -9.99 4.20
C ILE A 74 9.56 -8.92 4.41
N GLY A 75 9.82 -7.71 3.94
CA GLY A 75 8.85 -6.61 4.02
C GLY A 75 7.56 -6.92 3.27
N MET A 76 7.67 -7.52 2.09
CA MET A 76 6.50 -7.94 1.32
C MET A 76 5.64 -8.92 2.10
N HIS A 77 6.26 -9.93 2.71
CA HIS A 77 5.53 -10.92 3.52
C HIS A 77 4.88 -10.28 4.74
N GLN A 78 5.55 -9.35 5.40
CA GLN A 78 4.98 -8.64 6.55
C GLN A 78 3.74 -7.85 6.16
N MET A 79 3.81 -7.12 5.04
CA MET A 79 2.66 -6.37 4.53
C MET A 79 1.49 -7.29 4.17
N LYS A 80 1.80 -8.37 3.46
CA LYS A 80 0.78 -9.34 3.04
C LYS A 80 0.10 -10.00 4.24
N GLN A 81 0.88 -10.44 5.23
CA GLN A 81 0.34 -11.07 6.43
C GLN A 81 -0.56 -10.11 7.21
N ARG A 82 -0.16 -8.85 7.32
CA ARG A 82 -0.97 -7.87 8.05
C ARG A 82 -2.31 -7.63 7.35
N ILE A 83 -2.30 -7.57 6.02
CA ILE A 83 -3.54 -7.41 5.23
C ILE A 83 -4.45 -8.62 5.40
N GLU A 84 -3.90 -9.83 5.30
CA GLU A 84 -4.68 -11.06 5.46
C GLU A 84 -5.32 -11.13 6.84
N LYS A 85 -4.56 -10.76 7.87
CA LYS A 85 -5.08 -10.73 9.24
C LYS A 85 -6.22 -9.72 9.41
N ALA A 86 -6.08 -8.57 8.78
CA ALA A 86 -7.13 -7.55 8.79
C ALA A 86 -8.41 -8.04 8.12
N LYS A 87 -8.29 -8.76 7.01
CA LYS A 87 -9.44 -9.38 6.34
C LYS A 87 -10.14 -10.38 7.25
N GLU A 88 -9.37 -11.25 7.91
CA GLU A 88 -9.91 -12.27 8.82
C GLU A 88 -10.66 -11.65 10.00
N LYS A 89 -10.14 -10.52 10.51
CA LYS A 89 -10.75 -9.81 11.65
C LYS A 89 -11.89 -8.88 11.24
N GLY A 90 -12.12 -8.69 9.94
CA GLY A 90 -13.12 -7.76 9.46
C GLY A 90 -12.73 -6.30 9.59
N GLU A 91 -11.43 -5.99 9.75
CA GLU A 91 -10.95 -4.61 9.78
C GLU A 91 -11.06 -3.95 8.42
N ILE A 92 -10.82 -4.72 7.36
CA ILE A 92 -10.94 -4.24 5.97
C ILE A 92 -11.80 -5.22 5.15
N HIS A 93 -12.26 -4.75 4.00
CA HIS A 93 -13.12 -5.54 3.13
C HIS A 93 -12.39 -6.78 2.60
N PRO A 94 -12.98 -7.99 2.71
CA PRO A 94 -12.31 -9.22 2.30
C PRO A 94 -12.07 -9.34 0.79
N HIS A 95 -12.78 -8.58 -0.03
CA HIS A 95 -12.64 -8.63 -1.48
C HIS A 95 -11.51 -7.80 -2.04
N ILE A 96 -10.78 -7.05 -1.19
CA ILE A 96 -9.58 -6.32 -1.63
C ILE A 96 -8.57 -7.33 -2.18
N VAL A 97 -8.22 -7.19 -3.45
CA VAL A 97 -7.26 -8.10 -4.10
C VAL A 97 -5.84 -7.66 -3.76
N VAL A 98 -5.00 -8.61 -3.37
CA VAL A 98 -3.58 -8.34 -3.06
C VAL A 98 -2.72 -9.14 -4.00
N LYS A 99 -1.80 -8.48 -4.70
CA LYS A 99 -0.88 -9.12 -5.65
C LYS A 99 0.54 -8.67 -5.37
N TYR A 100 1.49 -9.61 -5.45
CA TYR A 100 2.89 -9.27 -5.51
C TYR A 100 3.26 -9.12 -6.98
N VAL A 101 3.71 -7.93 -7.36
CA VAL A 101 4.03 -7.62 -8.77
C VAL A 101 5.53 -7.47 -9.02
N GLY A 102 6.34 -7.74 -8.01
CA GLY A 102 7.78 -7.58 -8.09
C GLY A 102 8.22 -6.13 -7.91
N SER A 103 9.45 -5.88 -8.21
CA SER A 103 10.05 -4.56 -8.03
C SER A 103 10.12 -3.78 -9.36
#